data_58dd8a10e62adb4f7d067c15910bd02e
#
_entry.id   58dd8a10e62adb4f7d067c15910bd02e
#
_cell.length_a   1.000
_cell.length_b   1.000
_cell.length_c   1.000
_cell.angle_alpha   90.00
_cell.angle_beta   90.00
_cell.angle_gamma   90.00
#
_symmetry.space_group_name_H-M   'P 1'
#
loop_
_entity.id
_entity.type
_entity.pdbx_description
1 polymer ?
#
loop_
_entity_poly.entity_id
_entity_poly.type
_entity_poly.pdbx_seq_one_letter_code
_entity_poly.pdbx_strand_id
1 'polypeptide(L)'
;MDDTTAREELRFFLKDTVRRSVDFFRTAQNLGAPPPPVQKPVPGGAARISLPGPEKWTAVGDLSLREAMGRRRSVRQFSNRPFTLEELAFLLWATQGVRGESDPVRTYRTVPSAGCRHPFETYLAVFRVEGLEKGLYRYLPLEHALLPLGHPDRLEEETARAALGQKFAGKGAVTFFWTALPW
;
A
#
# COMPACT_ATOMS: atom_id res chain seq x y z
N MET A 1 -26.41 -13.83 16.24
CA MET A 1 -25.41 -14.87 15.89
C MET A 1 -24.54 -15.03 17.12
N ASP A 2 -24.44 -16.24 17.67
CA ASP A 2 -23.60 -16.48 18.85
C ASP A 2 -22.14 -16.25 18.53
N ASP A 3 -21.36 -15.63 19.44
CA ASP A 3 -19.94 -15.31 19.29
C ASP A 3 -19.09 -16.56 18.93
N THR A 4 -19.51 -17.74 19.37
CA THR A 4 -18.86 -19.01 19.05
C THR A 4 -19.01 -19.37 17.57
N THR A 5 -20.22 -19.25 17.02
CA THR A 5 -20.53 -19.53 15.61
C THR A 5 -19.77 -18.56 14.68
N ALA A 6 -19.74 -17.27 15.01
CA ALA A 6 -19.00 -16.28 14.26
C ALA A 6 -17.49 -16.56 14.25
N ARG A 7 -16.92 -17.02 15.39
CA ARG A 7 -15.50 -17.41 15.47
C ARG A 7 -15.19 -18.66 14.66
N GLU A 8 -16.08 -19.62 14.61
CA GLU A 8 -15.89 -20.83 13.80
C GLU A 8 -15.94 -20.53 12.30
N GLU A 9 -16.87 -19.69 11.85
CA GLU A 9 -16.95 -19.22 10.47
C GLU A 9 -15.69 -18.45 10.06
N LEU A 10 -15.20 -17.54 10.89
CA LEU A 10 -13.95 -16.80 10.65
C LEU A 10 -12.73 -17.73 10.59
N ARG A 11 -12.66 -18.73 11.47
CA ARG A 11 -11.61 -19.75 11.45
C ARG A 11 -11.68 -20.63 10.20
N PHE A 12 -12.87 -20.97 9.74
CA PHE A 12 -13.06 -21.73 8.52
C PHE A 12 -12.55 -20.95 7.30
N PHE A 13 -12.87 -19.65 7.22
CA PHE A 13 -12.40 -18.78 6.13
C PHE A 13 -10.87 -18.69 6.04
N LEU A 14 -10.17 -18.76 7.18
CA LEU A 14 -8.70 -18.72 7.22
C LEU A 14 -8.04 -20.06 6.84
N LYS A 15 -8.80 -21.14 6.65
CA LYS A 15 -8.24 -22.45 6.31
C LYS A 15 -8.17 -22.62 4.79
N ASP A 16 -7.09 -23.24 4.30
CA ASP A 16 -6.96 -23.63 2.90
C ASP A 16 -8.10 -24.55 2.41
N THR A 17 -8.75 -25.25 3.32
CA THR A 17 -9.88 -26.12 3.01
C THR A 17 -11.08 -25.40 2.39
N VAL A 18 -11.21 -24.07 2.57
CA VAL A 18 -12.29 -23.27 1.95
C VAL A 18 -12.29 -23.43 0.42
N ARG A 19 -11.11 -23.57 -0.21
CA ARG A 19 -10.99 -23.78 -1.65
C ARG A 19 -11.69 -25.04 -2.17
N ARG A 20 -11.94 -26.04 -1.31
CA ARG A 20 -12.66 -27.28 -1.67
C ARG A 20 -14.17 -27.06 -1.84
N SER A 21 -14.71 -25.97 -1.30
CA SER A 21 -16.10 -25.56 -1.44
C SER A 21 -16.32 -24.53 -2.54
N VAL A 22 -15.25 -24.02 -3.16
CA VAL A 22 -15.33 -23.02 -4.25
C VAL A 22 -15.36 -23.68 -5.60
N ASP A 23 -16.39 -23.39 -6.37
CA ASP A 23 -16.42 -23.72 -7.79
C ASP A 23 -15.69 -22.62 -8.58
N PHE A 24 -14.43 -22.89 -8.94
CA PHE A 24 -13.60 -21.94 -9.67
C PHE A 24 -14.09 -21.63 -11.08
N PHE A 25 -14.93 -22.49 -11.68
CA PHE A 25 -15.56 -22.21 -12.99
C PHE A 25 -16.66 -21.12 -12.88
N ARG A 26 -17.19 -20.89 -11.69
CA ARG A 26 -18.24 -19.91 -11.41
C ARG A 26 -17.70 -18.64 -10.75
N THR A 27 -16.41 -18.37 -10.83
CA THR A 27 -15.86 -17.08 -10.40
C THR A 27 -16.40 -15.95 -11.29
N ALA A 28 -16.50 -14.75 -10.75
CA ALA A 28 -16.96 -13.56 -11.50
C ALA A 28 -16.18 -13.39 -12.82
N GLN A 29 -14.87 -13.62 -12.79
CA GLN A 29 -14.02 -13.57 -13.99
C GLN A 29 -14.45 -14.61 -15.05
N ASN A 30 -14.71 -15.86 -14.65
CA ASN A 30 -15.09 -16.92 -15.59
C ASN A 30 -16.53 -16.76 -16.09
N LEU A 31 -17.36 -16.03 -15.35
CA LEU A 31 -18.72 -15.64 -15.76
C LEU A 31 -18.74 -14.38 -16.61
N GLY A 32 -17.58 -13.82 -16.99
CA GLY A 32 -17.48 -12.66 -17.87
C GLY A 32 -17.78 -11.32 -17.18
N ALA A 33 -17.76 -11.26 -15.84
CA ALA A 33 -17.88 -9.99 -15.15
C ALA A 33 -16.73 -9.05 -15.57
N PRO A 34 -17.01 -7.75 -15.78
CA PRO A 34 -15.98 -6.79 -16.14
C PRO A 34 -14.90 -6.72 -15.04
N PRO A 35 -13.60 -6.65 -15.42
CA PRO A 35 -12.54 -6.56 -14.42
C PRO A 35 -12.63 -5.23 -13.66
N PRO A 36 -12.25 -5.22 -12.38
CA PRO A 36 -12.11 -3.98 -11.64
C PRO A 36 -11.00 -3.11 -12.25
N PRO A 37 -11.07 -1.79 -12.05
CA PRO A 37 -9.98 -0.91 -12.47
C PRO A 37 -8.68 -1.27 -11.74
N VAL A 38 -7.56 -1.24 -12.46
CA VAL A 38 -6.22 -1.58 -11.93
C VAL A 38 -5.71 -0.58 -10.88
N GLN A 39 -6.36 0.55 -10.75
CA GLN A 39 -6.14 1.59 -9.76
C GLN A 39 -7.48 2.27 -9.47
N LYS A 40 -7.77 2.57 -8.21
CA LYS A 40 -8.96 3.34 -7.82
C LYS A 40 -9.01 4.67 -8.58
N PRO A 41 -10.14 5.05 -9.16
CA PRO A 41 -10.27 6.30 -9.91
C PRO A 41 -9.81 7.54 -9.13
N VAL A 42 -9.27 8.51 -9.85
CA VAL A 42 -8.84 9.80 -9.32
C VAL A 42 -9.83 10.86 -9.79
N PRO A 43 -10.31 11.75 -8.92
CA PRO A 43 -11.18 12.86 -9.33
C PRO A 43 -10.53 13.70 -10.44
N GLY A 44 -11.33 14.12 -11.40
CA GLY A 44 -10.87 15.01 -12.47
C GLY A 44 -10.32 16.32 -11.90
N GLY A 45 -9.20 16.81 -12.43
CA GLY A 45 -8.56 18.05 -11.97
C GLY A 45 -7.83 17.96 -10.61
N ALA A 46 -7.82 16.80 -9.95
CA ALA A 46 -7.10 16.65 -8.69
C ALA A 46 -5.59 16.87 -8.88
N ALA A 47 -4.98 17.63 -7.97
CA ALA A 47 -3.53 17.85 -7.96
C ALA A 47 -2.78 16.51 -7.75
N ARG A 48 -1.65 16.38 -8.42
CA ARG A 48 -0.74 15.23 -8.30
C ARG A 48 0.66 15.71 -8.02
N ILE A 49 1.36 15.02 -7.13
CA ILE A 49 2.76 15.27 -6.83
C ILE A 49 3.57 14.12 -7.43
N SER A 50 4.30 14.40 -8.51
CA SER A 50 5.15 13.41 -9.16
C SER A 50 6.29 12.99 -8.24
N LEU A 51 6.61 11.69 -8.26
CA LEU A 51 7.73 11.11 -7.52
C LEU A 51 8.91 10.85 -8.46
N PRO A 52 10.16 10.94 -7.97
CA PRO A 52 11.32 10.56 -8.76
C PRO A 52 11.28 9.05 -9.08
N GLY A 53 11.40 8.70 -10.35
CA GLY A 53 11.45 7.31 -10.81
C GLY A 53 12.81 6.64 -10.57
N PRO A 54 12.89 5.30 -10.78
CA PRO A 54 14.12 4.52 -10.53
C PRO A 54 15.37 5.06 -11.22
N GLU A 55 15.21 5.70 -12.37
CA GLU A 55 16.30 6.27 -13.15
C GLU A 55 16.95 7.52 -12.51
N LYS A 56 16.31 8.10 -11.50
CA LYS A 56 16.75 9.30 -10.79
C LYS A 56 17.27 9.02 -9.39
N TRP A 57 17.23 7.78 -8.94
CA TRP A 57 17.67 7.45 -7.59
C TRP A 57 19.19 7.37 -7.52
N THR A 58 19.75 8.05 -6.54
CA THR A 58 21.20 8.14 -6.32
C THR A 58 21.66 7.76 -4.92
N ALA A 59 20.74 7.78 -3.95
CA ALA A 59 21.05 7.57 -2.53
C ALA A 59 20.34 6.35 -1.93
N VAL A 60 19.60 5.58 -2.72
CA VAL A 60 18.84 4.41 -2.26
C VAL A 60 19.11 3.19 -3.13
N GLY A 61 18.98 1.99 -2.56
CA GLY A 61 19.01 0.75 -3.31
C GLY A 61 20.37 0.01 -3.36
N ASP A 62 21.43 0.55 -2.80
CA ASP A 62 22.78 -0.04 -2.89
C ASP A 62 23.02 -1.22 -1.95
N LEU A 63 22.14 -1.44 -0.98
CA LEU A 63 22.26 -2.55 -0.05
C LEU A 63 21.89 -3.87 -0.71
N SER A 64 22.76 -4.88 -0.64
CA SER A 64 22.44 -6.20 -1.16
C SER A 64 21.25 -6.82 -0.42
N LEU A 65 20.42 -7.60 -1.14
CA LEU A 65 19.26 -8.28 -0.54
C LEU A 65 19.67 -9.16 0.66
N ARG A 66 20.79 -9.89 0.56
CA ARG A 66 21.33 -10.72 1.65
C ARG A 66 21.60 -9.89 2.91
N GLU A 67 22.21 -8.72 2.74
CA GLU A 67 22.54 -7.83 3.83
C GLU A 67 21.29 -7.17 4.43
N ALA A 68 20.35 -6.74 3.59
CA ALA A 68 19.06 -6.21 4.03
C ALA A 68 18.28 -7.23 4.87
N MET A 69 18.24 -8.50 4.42
CA MET A 69 17.60 -9.59 5.18
C MET A 69 18.31 -9.84 6.52
N GLY A 70 19.65 -9.86 6.54
CA GLY A 70 20.42 -10.07 7.77
C GLY A 70 20.29 -8.93 8.79
N ARG A 71 20.13 -7.70 8.33
CA ARG A 71 19.99 -6.51 9.19
C ARG A 71 18.56 -6.24 9.64
N ARG A 72 17.55 -6.83 8.97
CA ARG A 72 16.15 -6.54 9.24
C ARG A 72 15.76 -6.87 10.68
N ARG A 73 15.25 -5.90 11.40
CA ARG A 73 14.64 -6.04 12.73
C ARG A 73 13.46 -5.09 12.90
N SER A 74 12.55 -5.40 13.80
CA SER A 74 11.47 -4.50 14.17
C SER A 74 12.00 -3.36 15.04
N VAL A 75 11.95 -2.12 14.52
CA VAL A 75 12.36 -0.92 15.23
C VAL A 75 11.10 -0.07 15.50
N ARG A 76 10.97 0.45 16.73
CA ARG A 76 9.84 1.29 17.15
C ARG A 76 10.29 2.62 17.77
N GLN A 77 11.60 2.87 17.73
CA GLN A 77 12.21 4.16 18.05
C GLN A 77 12.74 4.75 16.76
N PHE A 78 12.19 5.89 16.37
CA PHE A 78 12.52 6.56 15.11
C PHE A 78 13.34 7.80 15.40
N SER A 79 14.27 8.14 14.52
CA SER A 79 14.97 9.40 14.52
C SER A 79 14.02 10.54 14.09
N ASN A 80 14.42 11.78 14.38
CA ASN A 80 13.70 12.96 13.88
C ASN A 80 14.10 13.35 12.45
N ARG A 81 15.00 12.60 11.81
CA ARG A 81 15.42 12.85 10.42
C ARG A 81 14.21 12.72 9.49
N PRO A 82 13.93 13.70 8.64
CA PRO A 82 12.92 13.56 7.60
C PRO A 82 13.39 12.51 6.56
N PHE A 83 12.44 11.90 5.87
CA PHE A 83 12.75 11.19 4.62
C PHE A 83 12.99 12.20 3.53
N THR A 84 13.90 11.87 2.60
CA THR A 84 13.93 12.53 1.31
C THR A 84 12.75 12.04 0.45
N LEU A 85 12.40 12.82 -0.57
CA LEU A 85 11.38 12.39 -1.53
C LEU A 85 11.81 11.13 -2.30
N GLU A 86 13.12 10.95 -2.52
CA GLU A 86 13.71 9.76 -3.15
C GLU A 86 13.52 8.50 -2.29
N GLU A 87 13.79 8.58 -0.98
CA GLU A 87 13.57 7.46 -0.06
C GLU A 87 12.09 7.04 -0.02
N LEU A 88 11.17 8.00 -0.01
CA LEU A 88 9.74 7.72 -0.07
C LEU A 88 9.35 7.08 -1.40
N ALA A 89 9.81 7.64 -2.51
CA ALA A 89 9.54 7.13 -3.85
C ALA A 89 10.02 5.68 -4.02
N PHE A 90 11.24 5.38 -3.54
CA PHE A 90 11.79 4.03 -3.55
C PHE A 90 10.90 3.05 -2.76
N LEU A 91 10.49 3.39 -1.53
CA LEU A 91 9.63 2.52 -0.72
C LEU A 91 8.27 2.27 -1.37
N LEU A 92 7.68 3.28 -1.98
CA LEU A 92 6.41 3.16 -2.70
C LEU A 92 6.55 2.27 -3.92
N TRP A 93 7.60 2.48 -4.71
CA TRP A 93 7.89 1.63 -5.86
C TRP A 93 8.22 0.21 -5.44
N ALA A 94 9.04 0.00 -4.41
CA ALA A 94 9.40 -1.33 -3.92
C ALA A 94 8.18 -2.14 -3.45
N THR A 95 7.14 -1.47 -2.95
CA THR A 95 5.94 -2.13 -2.39
C THR A 95 4.78 -2.24 -3.36
N GLN A 96 4.63 -1.34 -4.34
CA GLN A 96 3.48 -1.28 -5.26
C GLN A 96 3.81 -0.69 -6.64
N GLY A 97 5.07 -0.42 -6.94
CA GLY A 97 5.47 0.21 -8.20
C GLY A 97 5.14 -0.65 -9.42
N VAL A 98 4.77 -0.02 -10.52
CA VAL A 98 4.53 -0.68 -11.80
C VAL A 98 5.85 -0.92 -12.52
N ARG A 99 6.00 -2.09 -13.14
CA ARG A 99 7.13 -2.49 -13.97
C ARG A 99 6.68 -2.67 -15.41
N GLY A 100 7.32 -1.95 -16.33
CA GLY A 100 7.00 -2.05 -17.76
C GLY A 100 5.61 -1.56 -18.12
N GLU A 101 5.10 -2.04 -19.24
CA GLU A 101 3.79 -1.67 -19.75
C GLU A 101 2.68 -2.35 -18.94
N SER A 102 1.60 -1.61 -18.70
CA SER A 102 0.37 -2.11 -18.10
C SER A 102 -0.77 -2.01 -19.12
N ASP A 103 -1.69 -2.96 -19.07
CA ASP A 103 -2.94 -2.90 -19.83
C ASP A 103 -4.11 -2.47 -18.91
N PRO A 104 -5.29 -2.16 -19.47
CA PRO A 104 -6.44 -1.73 -18.68
C PRO A 104 -6.94 -2.74 -17.63
N VAL A 105 -6.53 -4.00 -17.77
CA VAL A 105 -7.01 -5.13 -16.96
C VAL A 105 -5.95 -5.63 -15.99
N ARG A 106 -4.65 -5.47 -16.32
CA ARG A 106 -3.52 -6.03 -15.58
C ARG A 106 -2.40 -5.03 -15.43
N THR A 107 -1.76 -5.05 -14.26
CA THR A 107 -0.51 -4.32 -14.02
C THR A 107 0.54 -5.28 -13.51
N TYR A 108 1.76 -5.15 -14.01
CA TYR A 108 2.91 -5.88 -13.47
C TYR A 108 3.59 -4.99 -12.44
N ARG A 109 3.47 -5.35 -11.17
CA ARG A 109 4.06 -4.59 -10.07
C ARG A 109 5.31 -5.27 -9.51
N THR A 110 6.03 -4.56 -8.67
CA THR A 110 7.21 -5.06 -7.94
C THR A 110 6.89 -6.18 -6.96
N VAL A 111 5.62 -6.30 -6.57
CA VAL A 111 5.11 -7.34 -5.67
C VAL A 111 4.16 -8.30 -6.39
N PRO A 112 4.07 -9.56 -5.97
CA PRO A 112 3.18 -10.52 -6.60
C PRO A 112 1.70 -10.25 -6.26
N SER A 113 0.82 -10.64 -7.17
CA SER A 113 -0.63 -10.69 -6.94
C SER A 113 -1.25 -11.81 -7.78
N ALA A 114 -2.20 -12.55 -7.22
CA ALA A 114 -2.95 -13.55 -7.96
C ALA A 114 -3.69 -12.90 -9.14
N GLY A 115 -3.46 -13.41 -10.34
CA GLY A 115 -4.04 -12.86 -11.56
C GLY A 115 -3.63 -11.43 -11.90
N CYS A 116 -2.55 -10.90 -11.33
CA CYS A 116 -2.10 -9.51 -11.50
C CYS A 116 -3.16 -8.46 -11.16
N ARG A 117 -4.06 -8.77 -10.21
CA ARG A 117 -5.21 -7.91 -9.85
C ARG A 117 -4.86 -6.77 -8.91
N HIS A 118 -3.85 -6.95 -8.04
CA HIS A 118 -3.35 -5.93 -7.11
C HIS A 118 -4.46 -5.17 -6.35
N PRO A 119 -5.24 -5.87 -5.48
CA PRO A 119 -6.41 -5.27 -4.85
C PRO A 119 -6.08 -4.22 -3.78
N PHE A 120 -4.80 -3.97 -3.51
CA PHE A 120 -4.37 -3.04 -2.48
C PHE A 120 -4.19 -1.63 -3.03
N GLU A 121 -4.85 -0.67 -2.36
CA GLU A 121 -4.57 0.76 -2.47
C GLU A 121 -3.65 1.19 -1.32
N THR A 122 -2.65 2.01 -1.62
CA THR A 122 -1.68 2.48 -0.63
C THR A 122 -1.99 3.92 -0.23
N TYR A 123 -2.18 4.12 1.06
CA TYR A 123 -2.35 5.43 1.69
C TYR A 123 -1.19 5.73 2.61
N LEU A 124 -0.90 7.00 2.80
CA LEU A 124 0.21 7.48 3.62
C LEU A 124 -0.29 8.51 4.63
N ALA A 125 0.15 8.38 5.88
CA ALA A 125 0.22 9.49 6.80
C ALA A 125 1.66 10.01 6.77
N VAL A 126 1.86 11.17 6.17
CA VAL A 126 3.17 11.83 6.03
C VAL A 126 3.35 12.81 7.17
N PHE A 127 4.41 12.60 7.97
CA PHE A 127 4.74 13.48 9.09
C PHE A 127 5.96 14.34 8.81
N ARG A 128 7.01 13.75 8.18
CA ARG A 128 8.30 14.40 7.91
C ARG A 128 8.91 13.86 6.61
N VAL A 129 8.59 14.49 5.49
CA VAL A 129 9.20 14.21 4.19
C VAL A 129 9.61 15.53 3.54
N GLU A 130 10.83 15.62 3.07
CA GLU A 130 11.34 16.82 2.41
C GLU A 130 10.52 17.13 1.15
N GLY A 131 10.08 18.37 1.02
CA GLY A 131 9.29 18.80 -0.12
C GLY A 131 7.81 18.37 -0.10
N LEU A 132 7.34 17.68 0.95
CA LEU A 132 5.93 17.38 1.14
C LEU A 132 5.39 18.03 2.41
N GLU A 133 4.18 18.57 2.33
CA GLU A 133 3.45 19.01 3.50
C GLU A 133 3.00 17.81 4.35
N LYS A 134 2.92 18.00 5.67
CA LYS A 134 2.34 17.02 6.57
C LYS A 134 0.87 16.78 6.21
N GLY A 135 0.46 15.50 6.03
CA GLY A 135 -0.90 15.22 5.62
C GLY A 135 -1.14 13.77 5.21
N LEU A 136 -2.33 13.55 4.69
CA LEU A 136 -2.74 12.25 4.11
C LEU A 136 -2.58 12.27 2.61
N TYR A 137 -2.07 11.17 2.07
CA TYR A 137 -1.87 10.99 0.64
C TYR A 137 -2.29 9.60 0.21
N ARG A 138 -2.68 9.46 -1.07
CA ARG A 138 -2.82 8.17 -1.74
C ARG A 138 -1.74 8.03 -2.80
N TYR A 139 -1.09 6.90 -2.87
CA TYR A 139 -0.15 6.59 -3.93
C TYR A 139 -0.89 6.16 -5.20
N LEU A 140 -0.46 6.66 -6.33
CA LEU A 140 -0.97 6.36 -7.67
C LEU A 140 0.12 5.59 -8.41
N PRO A 141 0.09 4.24 -8.39
CA PRO A 141 1.17 3.44 -8.94
C PRO A 141 1.33 3.57 -10.46
N LEU A 142 0.24 3.79 -11.20
CA LEU A 142 0.31 3.96 -12.68
C LEU A 142 1.06 5.23 -13.09
N GLU A 143 0.98 6.27 -12.28
CA GLU A 143 1.57 7.58 -12.54
C GLU A 143 2.85 7.81 -11.75
N HIS A 144 3.19 6.90 -10.84
CA HIS A 144 4.23 7.06 -9.82
C HIS A 144 4.13 8.43 -9.13
N ALA A 145 2.97 8.72 -8.57
CA ALA A 145 2.63 10.02 -8.01
C ALA A 145 1.85 9.90 -6.70
N LEU A 146 1.75 11.00 -5.97
CA LEU A 146 0.91 11.13 -4.78
C LEU A 146 -0.31 12.00 -5.09
N LEU A 147 -1.46 11.57 -4.63
CA LEU A 147 -2.69 12.35 -4.57
C LEU A 147 -2.87 12.88 -3.14
N PRO A 148 -2.80 14.21 -2.91
CA PRO A 148 -3.12 14.79 -1.61
C PRO A 148 -4.59 14.52 -1.24
N LEU A 149 -4.85 14.14 0.01
CA LEU A 149 -6.20 13.87 0.52
C LEU A 149 -6.63 14.86 1.60
N GLY A 150 -5.69 15.59 2.18
CA GLY A 150 -5.94 16.60 3.21
C GLY A 150 -4.90 16.63 4.32
N HIS A 151 -5.05 17.59 5.23
CA HIS A 151 -4.09 17.92 6.27
C HIS A 151 -4.78 17.95 7.66
N PRO A 152 -5.05 16.76 8.26
CA PRO A 152 -5.66 16.69 9.60
C PRO A 152 -4.76 17.28 10.68
N ASP A 153 -5.31 18.10 11.59
CA ASP A 153 -4.54 18.75 12.66
C ASP A 153 -3.88 17.77 13.62
N ARG A 154 -4.54 16.62 13.89
CA ARG A 154 -4.09 15.60 14.85
C ARG A 154 -3.64 14.31 14.16
N LEU A 155 -2.91 14.41 13.06
CA LEU A 155 -2.55 13.29 12.21
C LEU A 155 -1.82 12.17 12.97
N GLU A 156 -0.88 12.51 13.88
CA GLU A 156 -0.13 11.53 14.67
C GLU A 156 -1.03 10.74 15.62
N GLU A 157 -1.94 11.44 16.29
CA GLU A 157 -2.86 10.82 17.24
C GLU A 157 -3.89 9.94 16.52
N GLU A 158 -4.44 10.42 15.42
CA GLU A 158 -5.38 9.65 14.59
C GLU A 158 -4.71 8.41 14.00
N THR A 159 -3.46 8.52 13.55
CA THR A 159 -2.66 7.38 13.08
C THR A 159 -2.43 6.36 14.19
N ALA A 160 -2.07 6.80 15.38
CA ALA A 160 -1.90 5.90 16.53
C ALA A 160 -3.22 5.23 16.91
N ARG A 161 -4.35 5.96 16.88
CA ARG A 161 -5.69 5.43 17.14
C ARG A 161 -6.10 4.36 16.12
N ALA A 162 -5.88 4.63 14.83
CA ALA A 162 -6.12 3.67 13.76
C ALA A 162 -5.26 2.39 13.89
N ALA A 163 -4.07 2.53 14.48
CA ALA A 163 -3.18 1.41 14.81
C ALA A 163 -3.46 0.80 16.20
N LEU A 164 -4.71 0.79 16.65
CA LEU A 164 -5.14 0.23 17.95
C LEU A 164 -4.41 0.84 19.15
N GLY A 165 -4.14 2.13 19.13
CA GLY A 165 -3.48 2.87 20.20
C GLY A 165 -1.95 2.74 20.22
N GLN A 166 -1.35 2.13 19.20
CA GLN A 166 0.10 1.98 19.09
C GLN A 166 0.76 3.32 18.74
N LYS A 167 1.21 4.05 19.76
CA LYS A 167 1.76 5.41 19.62
C LYS A 167 2.95 5.53 18.68
N PHE A 168 3.74 4.47 18.50
CA PHE A 168 4.88 4.50 17.59
C PHE A 168 4.46 4.66 16.12
N ALA A 169 3.23 4.26 15.75
CA ALA A 169 2.73 4.43 14.39
C ALA A 169 2.66 5.91 13.96
N GLY A 170 2.41 6.85 14.89
CA GLY A 170 2.43 8.28 14.60
C GLY A 170 3.80 8.95 14.80
N LYS A 171 4.90 8.22 15.02
CA LYS A 171 6.22 8.78 15.34
C LYS A 171 7.25 8.64 14.22
N GLY A 172 7.01 7.82 13.22
CA GLY A 172 7.87 7.67 12.05
C GLY A 172 7.89 8.93 11.17
N ALA A 173 8.64 8.90 10.08
CA ALA A 173 8.56 9.93 9.05
C ALA A 173 7.29 9.78 8.21
N VAL A 174 6.89 8.53 7.94
CA VAL A 174 5.70 8.15 7.19
C VAL A 174 5.12 6.86 7.76
N THR A 175 3.79 6.74 7.75
CA THR A 175 3.10 5.47 8.01
C THR A 175 2.32 5.07 6.76
N PHE A 176 2.51 3.81 6.33
CA PHE A 176 1.84 3.22 5.20
C PHE A 176 0.60 2.45 5.66
N PHE A 177 -0.50 2.64 4.96
CA PHE A 177 -1.72 1.88 5.12
C PHE A 177 -2.08 1.21 3.81
N TRP A 178 -2.42 -0.06 3.85
CA TRP A 178 -2.97 -0.78 2.70
C TRP A 178 -4.42 -1.11 2.96
N THR A 179 -5.28 -0.72 2.04
CA THR A 179 -6.69 -1.10 2.06
C THR A 179 -6.96 -2.06 0.92
N ALA A 180 -7.69 -3.14 1.17
CA ALA A 180 -8.11 -4.06 0.13
C ALA A 180 -9.44 -3.60 -0.46
N LEU A 181 -9.55 -3.67 -1.78
CA LEU A 181 -10.81 -3.56 -2.51
C LEU A 181 -11.29 -4.98 -2.83
N PRO A 182 -12.24 -5.54 -2.06
CA PRO A 182 -12.82 -6.84 -2.39
C PRO A 182 -13.72 -6.72 -3.62
N TRP A 183 -13.67 -7.72 -4.48
CA TRP A 183 -14.48 -7.84 -5.70
C TRP A 183 -15.29 -9.12 -5.72
#